data_f105e254c27db3ec5d1d3eadcd429621
#
_entry.id   f105e254c27db3ec5d1d3eadcd429621
#
_cell.length_a   1.000
_cell.length_b   1.000
_cell.length_c   1.000
_cell.angle_alpha   90.00
_cell.angle_beta   90.00
_cell.angle_gamma   90.00
#
_symmetry.space_group_name_H-M   'P 1'
#
loop_
_entity.id
_entity.type
_entity.pdbx_description
1 polymer ?
#
loop_
_entity_poly.entity_id
_entity_poly.type
_entity_poly.pdbx_seq_one_letter_code
_entity_poly.pdbx_strand_id
1 'polypeptide(L)'
;MGVERAKKIMMDHFANTARRFGLSELYGYIYGVLFFEDEPLSLGEIAERTGYSLSHVSTALKLLENLGLVKRIKKPGDKRAYYTAIKNIREWRKEAYYKKIEEDVRQTRESLLRALKAIEDEDSEEAIKLRERIEFALQRNAITERIIHIFLKNEEEEVLRVLLKCLEERLNGTKT
;
A
#
# COMPACT_ATOMS: atom_id res chain seq x y z
N MET A 1 -0.26 5.44 -33.60
CA MET A 1 0.88 6.18 -32.99
C MET A 1 0.58 6.81 -31.61
N GLY A 2 -0.55 7.45 -31.37
CA GLY A 2 -0.88 8.10 -30.08
C GLY A 2 -1.03 7.14 -28.90
N VAL A 3 -1.72 6.02 -29.08
CA VAL A 3 -1.98 5.03 -28.01
C VAL A 3 -0.69 4.39 -27.50
N GLU A 4 0.19 3.96 -28.39
CA GLU A 4 1.48 3.36 -27.99
C GLU A 4 2.40 4.35 -27.25
N ARG A 5 2.38 5.61 -27.67
CA ARG A 5 3.09 6.69 -26.98
C ARG A 5 2.51 6.92 -25.58
N ALA A 6 1.18 6.92 -25.42
CA ALA A 6 0.51 7.07 -24.13
C ALA A 6 0.84 5.90 -23.19
N LYS A 7 0.77 4.64 -23.68
CA LYS A 7 1.18 3.45 -22.93
C LYS A 7 2.62 3.57 -22.43
N LYS A 8 3.56 3.98 -23.32
CA LYS A 8 4.96 4.15 -22.95
C LYS A 8 5.14 5.19 -21.84
N ILE A 9 4.51 6.35 -21.95
CA ILE A 9 4.56 7.40 -20.92
C ILE A 9 4.09 6.85 -19.55
N MET A 10 3.00 6.09 -19.54
CA MET A 10 2.49 5.50 -18.32
C MET A 10 3.37 4.37 -17.78
N MET A 11 3.96 3.55 -18.62
CA MET A 11 4.93 2.53 -18.21
C MET A 11 6.17 3.16 -17.58
N ASP A 12 6.70 4.21 -18.17
CA ASP A 12 7.82 4.99 -17.62
C ASP A 12 7.44 5.64 -16.27
N HIS A 13 6.19 6.12 -16.14
CA HIS A 13 5.67 6.62 -14.87
C HIS A 13 5.65 5.53 -13.78
N PHE A 14 5.14 4.34 -14.07
CA PHE A 14 5.12 3.22 -13.11
C PHE A 14 6.54 2.78 -12.73
N ALA A 15 7.46 2.68 -13.70
CA ALA A 15 8.85 2.36 -13.45
C ALA A 15 9.54 3.40 -12.54
N ASN A 16 9.34 4.69 -12.82
CA ASN A 16 9.84 5.78 -12.00
C ASN A 16 9.21 5.78 -10.59
N THR A 17 7.94 5.43 -10.48
CA THR A 17 7.26 5.29 -9.18
C THR A 17 7.89 4.18 -8.37
N ALA A 18 8.11 2.99 -8.94
CA ALA A 18 8.79 1.90 -8.26
C ALA A 18 10.17 2.34 -7.73
N ARG A 19 10.98 3.04 -8.54
CA ARG A 19 12.29 3.56 -8.12
C ARG A 19 12.21 4.52 -6.94
N ARG A 20 11.20 5.40 -6.88
CA ARG A 20 11.00 6.32 -5.74
C ARG A 20 10.71 5.58 -4.43
N PHE A 21 10.12 4.40 -4.51
CA PHE A 21 9.91 3.51 -3.36
C PHE A 21 11.08 2.55 -3.08
N GLY A 22 12.25 2.77 -3.71
CA GLY A 22 13.43 1.94 -3.51
C GLY A 22 13.35 0.56 -4.17
N LEU A 23 12.40 0.35 -5.08
CA LEU A 23 12.23 -0.88 -5.84
C LEU A 23 12.92 -0.78 -7.20
N SER A 24 13.26 -1.93 -7.79
CA SER A 24 13.68 -1.98 -9.19
C SER A 24 12.54 -1.51 -10.12
N GLU A 25 12.90 -0.84 -11.21
CA GLU A 25 11.97 -0.42 -12.28
C GLU A 25 11.18 -1.59 -12.88
N LEU A 26 11.72 -2.80 -12.81
CA LEU A 26 11.06 -4.04 -13.21
C LEU A 26 9.64 -4.16 -12.64
N TYR A 27 9.43 -3.81 -11.36
CA TYR A 27 8.11 -3.88 -10.71
C TYR A 27 7.10 -2.96 -11.39
N GLY A 28 7.53 -1.75 -11.75
CA GLY A 28 6.70 -0.80 -12.49
C GLY A 28 6.41 -1.25 -13.91
N TYR A 29 7.38 -1.83 -14.62
CA TYR A 29 7.16 -2.37 -15.96
C TYR A 29 6.22 -3.56 -15.96
N ILE A 30 6.36 -4.51 -15.04
CA ILE A 30 5.43 -5.65 -14.90
C ILE A 30 4.02 -5.16 -14.62
N TYR A 31 3.86 -4.23 -13.65
CA TYR A 31 2.56 -3.66 -13.37
C TYR A 31 1.98 -2.94 -14.60
N GLY A 32 2.79 -2.16 -15.30
CA GLY A 32 2.38 -1.44 -16.52
C GLY A 32 1.94 -2.36 -17.63
N VAL A 33 2.66 -3.45 -17.89
CA VAL A 33 2.27 -4.47 -18.87
C VAL A 33 0.90 -5.04 -18.50
N LEU A 34 0.70 -5.46 -17.26
CA LEU A 34 -0.57 -6.03 -16.80
C LEU A 34 -1.71 -5.00 -16.76
N PHE A 35 -1.40 -3.73 -16.50
CA PHE A 35 -2.37 -2.65 -16.42
C PHE A 35 -3.09 -2.39 -17.76
N PHE A 36 -2.36 -2.50 -18.86
CA PHE A 36 -2.90 -2.24 -20.21
C PHE A 36 -3.52 -3.46 -20.88
N GLU A 37 -3.40 -4.65 -20.27
CA GLU A 37 -4.01 -5.86 -20.82
C GLU A 37 -5.37 -6.13 -20.19
N ASP A 38 -6.33 -6.53 -21.03
CA ASP A 38 -7.66 -6.90 -20.54
C ASP A 38 -7.71 -8.34 -20.09
N GLU A 39 -6.88 -9.20 -20.68
CA GLU A 39 -6.78 -10.61 -20.34
C GLU A 39 -5.58 -10.89 -19.40
N PRO A 40 -5.75 -11.82 -18.45
CA PRO A 40 -4.66 -12.25 -17.59
C PRO A 40 -3.52 -12.88 -18.38
N LEU A 41 -2.28 -12.48 -18.11
CA LEU A 41 -1.07 -13.00 -18.74
C LEU A 41 -0.39 -14.08 -17.90
N SER A 42 0.19 -15.08 -18.54
CA SER A 42 1.07 -16.06 -17.92
C SER A 42 2.44 -15.45 -17.58
N LEU A 43 3.20 -16.12 -16.70
CA LEU A 43 4.57 -15.74 -16.37
C LEU A 43 5.47 -15.59 -17.61
N GLY A 44 5.32 -16.51 -18.58
CA GLY A 44 6.10 -16.49 -19.83
C GLY A 44 5.80 -15.26 -20.69
N GLU A 45 4.51 -14.94 -20.89
CA GLU A 45 4.08 -13.77 -21.66
C GLU A 45 4.55 -12.46 -21.02
N ILE A 46 4.55 -12.38 -19.70
CA ILE A 46 5.06 -11.21 -18.98
C ILE A 46 6.57 -11.08 -19.18
N ALA A 47 7.31 -12.19 -19.07
CA ALA A 47 8.76 -12.20 -19.28
C ALA A 47 9.13 -11.77 -20.70
N GLU A 48 8.45 -12.29 -21.71
CA GLU A 48 8.62 -11.93 -23.10
C GLU A 48 8.37 -10.42 -23.34
N ARG A 49 7.27 -9.88 -22.83
CA ARG A 49 6.91 -8.47 -23.03
C ARG A 49 7.78 -7.48 -22.26
N THR A 50 8.33 -7.91 -21.13
CA THR A 50 9.21 -7.06 -20.32
C THR A 50 10.68 -7.20 -20.67
N GLY A 51 11.07 -8.26 -21.38
CA GLY A 51 12.47 -8.59 -21.70
C GLY A 51 13.28 -9.11 -20.50
N TYR A 52 12.63 -9.40 -19.35
CA TYR A 52 13.31 -9.91 -18.17
C TYR A 52 13.17 -11.44 -18.06
N SER A 53 14.11 -12.06 -17.32
CA SER A 53 14.09 -13.51 -17.11
C SER A 53 12.86 -13.94 -16.29
N LEU A 54 12.40 -15.18 -16.50
CA LEU A 54 11.31 -15.81 -15.76
C LEU A 54 11.52 -15.73 -14.25
N SER A 55 12.76 -15.91 -13.77
CA SER A 55 13.10 -15.84 -12.36
C SER A 55 12.87 -14.44 -11.79
N HIS A 56 13.33 -13.40 -12.47
CA HIS A 56 13.14 -12.01 -12.05
C HIS A 56 11.65 -11.63 -12.05
N VAL A 57 10.91 -12.00 -13.09
CA VAL A 57 9.46 -11.75 -13.19
C VAL A 57 8.70 -12.49 -12.09
N SER A 58 9.05 -13.75 -11.81
CA SER A 58 8.41 -14.54 -10.74
C SER A 58 8.61 -13.90 -9.37
N THR A 59 9.83 -13.44 -9.08
CA THR A 59 10.13 -12.76 -7.80
C THR A 59 9.36 -11.43 -7.69
N ALA A 60 9.34 -10.65 -8.77
CA ALA A 60 8.62 -9.38 -8.79
C ALA A 60 7.09 -9.58 -8.63
N LEU A 61 6.52 -10.56 -9.31
CA LEU A 61 5.09 -10.86 -9.18
C LEU A 61 4.71 -11.23 -7.74
N LYS A 62 5.53 -12.02 -7.02
CA LYS A 62 5.28 -12.32 -5.60
C LYS A 62 5.18 -11.07 -4.73
N LEU A 63 6.08 -10.10 -4.95
CA LEU A 63 6.01 -8.84 -4.22
C LEU A 63 4.77 -8.03 -4.61
N LEU A 64 4.45 -7.92 -5.91
CA LEU A 64 3.27 -7.20 -6.38
C LEU A 64 1.96 -7.84 -5.90
N GLU A 65 1.90 -9.18 -5.78
CA GLU A 65 0.80 -9.91 -5.13
C GLU A 65 0.69 -9.56 -3.65
N ASN A 66 1.81 -9.59 -2.91
CA ASN A 66 1.85 -9.23 -1.49
C ASN A 66 1.44 -7.76 -1.23
N LEU A 67 1.72 -6.87 -2.17
CA LEU A 67 1.27 -5.48 -2.14
C LEU A 67 -0.18 -5.30 -2.60
N GLY A 68 -0.84 -6.38 -3.04
CA GLY A 68 -2.19 -6.36 -3.55
C GLY A 68 -2.36 -5.63 -4.89
N LEU A 69 -1.27 -5.32 -5.59
CA LEU A 69 -1.28 -4.63 -6.89
C LEU A 69 -1.55 -5.57 -8.06
N VAL A 70 -1.30 -6.86 -7.88
CA VAL A 70 -1.50 -7.92 -8.88
C VAL A 70 -2.27 -9.07 -8.25
N LYS A 71 -3.20 -9.64 -9.00
CA LYS A 71 -3.92 -10.88 -8.62
C LYS A 71 -3.43 -12.06 -9.46
N ARG A 72 -3.21 -13.17 -8.81
CA ARG A 72 -2.95 -14.45 -9.46
C ARG A 72 -4.28 -15.16 -9.76
N ILE A 73 -4.43 -15.64 -10.99
CA ILE A 73 -5.64 -16.30 -11.48
C ILE A 73 -5.30 -17.72 -11.95
N LYS A 74 -6.16 -18.67 -11.68
CA LYS A 74 -6.11 -20.02 -12.26
C LYS A 74 -7.18 -20.13 -13.34
N LYS A 75 -6.81 -20.59 -14.54
CA LYS A 75 -7.77 -20.88 -15.61
C LYS A 75 -8.18 -22.36 -15.51
N PRO A 76 -9.47 -22.70 -15.64
CA PRO A 76 -9.91 -24.09 -15.67
C PRO A 76 -9.19 -24.87 -16.78
N GLY A 77 -8.68 -26.05 -16.45
CA GLY A 77 -7.96 -26.90 -17.43
C GLY A 77 -6.52 -26.50 -17.72
N ASP A 78 -6.01 -25.40 -17.18
CA ASP A 78 -4.62 -24.98 -17.34
C ASP A 78 -3.89 -24.96 -15.99
N LYS A 79 -2.72 -25.63 -15.95
CA LYS A 79 -1.89 -25.71 -14.73
C LYS A 79 -1.05 -24.44 -14.50
N ARG A 80 -0.94 -23.57 -15.49
CA ARG A 80 -0.16 -22.31 -15.40
C ARG A 80 -0.85 -21.31 -14.50
N ALA A 81 -0.06 -20.46 -13.86
CA ALA A 81 -0.54 -19.27 -13.17
C ALA A 81 -0.65 -18.10 -14.17
N TYR A 82 -1.72 -17.37 -14.07
CA TYR A 82 -1.99 -16.14 -14.82
C TYR A 82 -2.08 -14.97 -13.86
N TYR A 83 -1.78 -13.77 -14.33
CA TYR A 83 -1.70 -12.57 -13.51
C TYR A 83 -2.44 -11.41 -14.18
N THR A 84 -3.11 -10.60 -13.37
CA THR A 84 -3.75 -9.35 -13.80
C THR A 84 -3.47 -8.24 -12.81
N ALA A 85 -3.36 -7.01 -13.29
CA ALA A 85 -3.21 -5.85 -12.41
C ALA A 85 -4.54 -5.44 -11.78
N ILE A 86 -4.49 -4.92 -10.56
CA ILE A 86 -5.59 -4.17 -9.97
C ILE A 86 -5.59 -2.78 -10.62
N LYS A 87 -6.52 -2.52 -11.50
CA LYS A 87 -6.63 -1.26 -12.26
C LYS A 87 -7.32 -0.15 -11.47
N ASN A 88 -8.18 -0.52 -10.53
CA ASN A 88 -8.90 0.42 -9.67
C ASN A 88 -8.07 0.72 -8.41
N ILE A 89 -7.34 1.83 -8.42
CA ILE A 89 -6.48 2.25 -7.31
C ILE A 89 -7.27 2.53 -6.02
N ARG A 90 -8.54 2.92 -6.12
CA ARG A 90 -9.43 3.14 -4.98
C ARG A 90 -9.75 1.83 -4.27
N GLU A 91 -10.14 0.82 -5.05
CA GLU A 91 -10.40 -0.54 -4.55
C GLU A 91 -9.13 -1.12 -3.91
N TRP A 92 -7.97 -0.97 -4.56
CA TRP A 92 -6.70 -1.40 -4.02
C TRP A 92 -6.38 -0.74 -2.67
N ARG A 93 -6.57 0.59 -2.54
CA ARG A 93 -6.34 1.28 -1.26
C ARG A 93 -7.20 0.71 -0.15
N LYS A 94 -8.49 0.51 -0.40
CA LYS A 94 -9.43 -0.01 0.60
C LYS A 94 -9.14 -1.46 0.97
N GLU A 95 -8.97 -2.34 -0.02
CA GLU A 95 -8.90 -3.78 0.19
C GLU A 95 -7.50 -4.30 0.57
N ALA A 96 -6.45 -3.63 0.18
CA ALA A 96 -5.08 -4.06 0.46
C ALA A 96 -4.32 -3.08 1.35
N TYR A 97 -4.27 -1.81 0.97
CA TYR A 97 -3.41 -0.84 1.64
C TYR A 97 -3.92 -0.46 3.05
N TYR A 98 -5.18 -0.03 3.18
CA TYR A 98 -5.72 0.37 4.49
C TYR A 98 -5.86 -0.81 5.44
N LYS A 99 -6.26 -2.00 4.97
CA LYS A 99 -6.31 -3.21 5.81
C LYS A 99 -4.93 -3.60 6.32
N LYS A 100 -3.89 -3.46 5.50
CA LYS A 100 -2.52 -3.75 5.94
C LYS A 100 -2.04 -2.75 6.98
N ILE A 101 -2.35 -1.46 6.82
CA ILE A 101 -2.02 -0.44 7.82
C ILE A 101 -2.81 -0.69 9.12
N GLU A 102 -4.08 -1.04 9.05
CA GLU A 102 -4.91 -1.38 10.23
C GLU A 102 -4.26 -2.51 11.04
N GLU A 103 -3.82 -3.56 10.36
CA GLU A 103 -3.14 -4.69 11.00
C GLU A 103 -1.81 -4.28 11.64
N ASP A 104 -0.99 -3.49 10.96
CA ASP A 104 0.28 -2.97 11.47
C ASP A 104 0.07 -2.07 12.71
N VAL A 105 -0.91 -1.19 12.66
CA VAL A 105 -1.30 -0.32 13.78
C VAL A 105 -1.75 -1.14 14.99
N ARG A 106 -2.54 -2.20 14.78
CA ARG A 106 -2.97 -3.13 15.82
C ARG A 106 -1.79 -3.87 16.46
N GLN A 107 -0.88 -4.43 15.65
CA GLN A 107 0.30 -5.15 16.14
C GLN A 107 1.25 -4.22 16.89
N THR A 108 1.42 -2.99 16.41
CA THR A 108 2.20 -1.96 17.11
C THR A 108 1.62 -1.64 18.46
N ARG A 109 0.29 -1.45 18.56
CA ARG A 109 -0.40 -1.20 19.84
C ARG A 109 -0.19 -2.34 20.84
N GLU A 110 -0.37 -3.58 20.39
CA GLU A 110 -0.16 -4.76 21.24
C GLU A 110 1.30 -4.85 21.77
N SER A 111 2.26 -4.50 20.93
CA SER A 111 3.67 -4.48 21.30
C SER A 111 3.99 -3.38 22.32
N LEU A 112 3.43 -2.18 22.15
CA LEU A 112 3.57 -1.06 23.08
C LEU A 112 2.95 -1.39 24.45
N LEU A 113 1.75 -2.01 24.47
CA LEU A 113 1.10 -2.43 25.72
C LEU A 113 1.89 -3.51 26.45
N ARG A 114 2.48 -4.48 25.73
CA ARG A 114 3.37 -5.48 26.34
C ARG A 114 4.62 -4.84 26.93
N ALA A 115 5.18 -3.84 26.24
CA ALA A 115 6.35 -3.12 26.74
C ALA A 115 6.03 -2.31 28.01
N LEU A 116 4.87 -1.64 28.09
CA LEU A 116 4.41 -0.97 29.33
C LEU A 116 4.29 -1.95 30.48
N LYS A 117 3.67 -3.10 30.22
CA LYS A 117 3.49 -4.13 31.25
C LYS A 117 4.84 -4.67 31.76
N ALA A 118 5.84 -4.77 30.89
CA ALA A 118 7.15 -5.28 31.27
C ALA A 118 7.92 -4.36 32.25
N ILE A 119 7.56 -3.08 32.32
CA ILE A 119 8.18 -2.06 33.20
C ILE A 119 7.19 -1.52 34.23
N GLU A 120 6.06 -2.23 34.47
CA GLU A 120 4.98 -1.77 35.36
C GLU A 120 5.47 -1.51 36.79
N ASP A 121 6.32 -2.40 37.31
CA ASP A 121 6.85 -2.36 38.67
C ASP A 121 8.25 -1.70 38.77
N GLU A 122 8.74 -1.06 37.71
CA GLU A 122 10.04 -0.42 37.70
C GLU A 122 9.92 1.10 37.93
N ASP A 123 10.62 1.61 38.96
CA ASP A 123 10.63 3.04 39.34
C ASP A 123 11.96 3.75 38.96
N SER A 124 12.83 3.10 38.18
CA SER A 124 14.06 3.72 37.72
C SER A 124 13.80 4.92 36.82
N GLU A 125 14.71 5.91 36.80
CA GLU A 125 14.61 7.08 35.92
C GLU A 125 14.50 6.66 34.44
N GLU A 126 15.16 5.56 34.07
CA GLU A 126 15.10 4.99 32.72
C GLU A 126 13.70 4.44 32.43
N ALA A 127 13.10 3.70 33.38
CA ALA A 127 11.74 3.16 33.23
C ALA A 127 10.69 4.27 33.11
N ILE A 128 10.81 5.34 33.88
CA ILE A 128 9.92 6.51 33.81
C ILE A 128 9.99 7.15 32.42
N LYS A 129 11.19 7.45 31.92
CA LYS A 129 11.39 8.02 30.60
C LYS A 129 10.88 7.12 29.48
N LEU A 130 11.06 5.81 29.62
CA LEU A 130 10.57 4.83 28.63
C LEU A 130 9.04 4.77 28.64
N ARG A 131 8.42 4.78 29.83
CA ARG A 131 6.96 4.81 29.99
C ARG A 131 6.35 6.00 29.28
N GLU A 132 6.86 7.22 29.49
CA GLU A 132 6.39 8.44 28.82
C GLU A 132 6.47 8.33 27.29
N ARG A 133 7.58 7.79 26.76
CA ARG A 133 7.74 7.58 25.31
C ARG A 133 6.73 6.59 24.75
N ILE A 134 6.49 5.49 25.45
CA ILE A 134 5.53 4.46 25.04
C ILE A 134 4.09 5.00 25.09
N GLU A 135 3.73 5.74 26.14
CA GLU A 135 2.41 6.37 26.27
C GLU A 135 2.16 7.39 25.14
N PHE A 136 3.16 8.21 24.82
CA PHE A 136 3.08 9.11 23.67
C PHE A 136 2.89 8.35 22.35
N ALA A 137 3.64 7.24 22.16
CA ALA A 137 3.49 6.40 20.97
C ALA A 137 2.09 5.75 20.90
N LEU A 138 1.52 5.30 22.03
CA LEU A 138 0.15 4.78 22.11
C LEU A 138 -0.90 5.82 21.73
N GLN A 139 -0.76 7.05 22.20
CA GLN A 139 -1.68 8.14 21.83
C GLN A 139 -1.67 8.39 20.33
N ARG A 140 -0.49 8.43 19.71
CA ARG A 140 -0.37 8.61 18.25
C ARG A 140 -0.93 7.41 17.49
N ASN A 141 -0.65 6.21 17.95
CA ASN A 141 -1.17 4.98 17.36
C ASN A 141 -2.71 4.96 17.37
N ALA A 142 -3.35 5.36 18.48
CA ALA A 142 -4.79 5.45 18.60
C ALA A 142 -5.41 6.46 17.61
N ILE A 143 -4.73 7.58 17.34
CA ILE A 143 -5.19 8.55 16.33
C ILE A 143 -5.13 7.91 14.93
N THR A 144 -4.03 7.24 14.60
CA THR A 144 -3.85 6.55 13.32
C THR A 144 -4.92 5.47 13.12
N GLU A 145 -5.19 4.66 14.14
CA GLU A 145 -6.24 3.63 14.14
C GLU A 145 -7.62 4.23 13.79
N ARG A 146 -7.97 5.34 14.43
CA ARG A 146 -9.25 6.04 14.15
C ARG A 146 -9.32 6.58 12.73
N ILE A 147 -8.24 7.15 12.21
CA ILE A 147 -8.18 7.67 10.84
C ILE A 147 -8.36 6.53 9.83
N ILE A 148 -7.61 5.44 9.98
CA ILE A 148 -7.71 4.28 9.09
C ILE A 148 -9.11 3.67 9.12
N HIS A 149 -9.71 3.57 10.30
CA HIS A 149 -11.08 3.06 10.46
C HIS A 149 -12.13 3.94 9.72
N ILE A 150 -11.93 5.27 9.70
CA ILE A 150 -12.78 6.17 8.92
C ILE A 150 -12.66 5.85 7.42
N PHE A 151 -11.44 5.66 6.89
CA PHE A 151 -11.23 5.32 5.47
C PHE A 151 -11.77 3.93 5.10
N LEU A 152 -11.69 2.98 6.02
CA LEU A 152 -12.23 1.62 5.79
C LEU A 152 -13.76 1.59 5.77
N LYS A 153 -14.42 2.39 6.62
CA LYS A 153 -15.88 2.40 6.76
C LYS A 153 -16.62 3.27 5.76
N ASN A 154 -15.96 4.29 5.21
CA ASN A 154 -16.61 5.27 4.35
C ASN A 154 -16.02 5.24 2.94
N GLU A 155 -16.68 5.91 2.01
CA GLU A 155 -16.12 6.15 0.69
C GLU A 155 -14.98 7.18 0.78
N GLU A 156 -13.81 6.82 0.25
CA GLU A 156 -12.59 7.62 0.35
C GLU A 156 -12.79 9.07 -0.13
N GLU A 157 -13.52 9.25 -1.22
CA GLU A 157 -13.78 10.57 -1.80
C GLU A 157 -14.61 11.45 -0.87
N GLU A 158 -15.58 10.87 -0.16
CA GLU A 158 -16.38 11.57 0.84
C GLU A 158 -15.52 12.01 2.02
N VAL A 159 -14.68 11.11 2.54
CA VAL A 159 -13.74 11.42 3.63
C VAL A 159 -12.81 12.56 3.23
N LEU A 160 -12.24 12.51 2.03
CA LEU A 160 -11.33 13.54 1.54
C LEU A 160 -12.04 14.90 1.36
N ARG A 161 -13.29 14.92 0.87
CA ARG A 161 -14.08 16.16 0.75
C ARG A 161 -14.37 16.79 2.10
N VAL A 162 -14.75 15.98 3.10
CA VAL A 162 -15.00 16.47 4.46
C VAL A 162 -13.72 17.01 5.08
N LEU A 163 -12.60 16.30 4.96
CA LEU A 163 -11.30 16.76 5.45
C LEU A 163 -10.88 18.07 4.79
N LEU A 164 -10.99 18.19 3.48
CA LEU A 164 -10.65 19.40 2.73
C LEU A 164 -11.48 20.58 3.24
N LYS A 165 -12.80 20.43 3.34
CA LYS A 165 -13.70 21.47 3.85
C LYS A 165 -13.34 21.91 5.26
N CYS A 166 -13.12 20.97 6.19
CA CYS A 166 -12.72 21.29 7.57
C CYS A 166 -11.38 22.04 7.64
N LEU A 167 -10.41 21.66 6.79
CA LEU A 167 -9.11 22.34 6.75
C LEU A 167 -9.23 23.75 6.19
N GLU A 168 -9.99 23.95 5.11
CA GLU A 168 -10.24 25.26 4.50
C GLU A 168 -10.94 26.22 5.49
N GLU A 169 -11.97 25.75 6.19
CA GLU A 169 -12.69 26.52 7.21
C GLU A 169 -11.76 26.95 8.37
N ARG A 170 -10.91 26.02 8.87
CA ARG A 170 -9.97 26.34 9.95
C ARG A 170 -8.84 27.26 9.53
N LEU A 171 -8.25 27.03 8.35
CA LEU A 171 -7.13 27.85 7.84
C LEU A 171 -7.58 29.25 7.43
N ASN A 172 -8.81 29.41 6.96
CA ASN A 172 -9.37 30.72 6.62
C ASN A 172 -9.94 31.46 7.83
N GLY A 173 -10.39 30.74 8.88
CA GLY A 173 -10.90 31.34 10.13
C GLY A 173 -9.82 31.88 11.07
N THR A 174 -8.54 31.56 10.82
CA THR A 174 -7.39 32.09 11.61
C THR A 174 -6.80 33.39 11.05
N LYS A 175 -7.42 33.98 10.02
CA LYS A 175 -6.99 35.25 9.37
C LYS A 175 -7.78 36.48 9.81
N THR A 176 -8.51 36.41 10.93
CA THR A 176 -9.19 37.58 11.53
C THR A 176 -8.55 37.96 12.85
#